data_47257b2690710655ebe6f5dea5419ba9
#
_entry.id   47257b2690710655ebe6f5dea5419ba9
#
_cell.length_a   1.000
_cell.length_b   1.000
_cell.length_c   1.000
_cell.angle_alpha   90.00
_cell.angle_beta   90.00
_cell.angle_gamma   90.00
#
_symmetry.space_group_name_H-M   'P 1'
#
loop_
_entity.id
_entity.type
_entity.pdbx_description
1 polymer ?
#
loop_
_entity_poly.entity_id
_entity_poly.type
_entity_poly.pdbx_seq_one_letter_code
_entity_poly.pdbx_strand_id
1 'polypeptide(L)'
;MPSHVRVETIDIDSRLRHPYRGTVTNRSMLRLTVSIAPRGMLPCEVTIEVDDASIEVCDHRGCFAVTAVDQLFVVERQPPAWRFLTWFGVFVRSRGLPDRLLLDTPDGHVARFVERAIEQRLGLRDEPVRGELRLA
;
A
#
# COMPACT_ATOMS: atom_id res chain seq x y z
N MET A 1 -15.68 10.68 -8.43
CA MET A 1 -15.65 10.19 -7.06
C MET A 1 -14.23 10.16 -6.56
N PRO A 2 -13.98 10.71 -5.39
CA PRO A 2 -12.65 10.59 -4.81
C PRO A 2 -12.34 9.15 -4.43
N SER A 3 -11.07 8.87 -4.31
CA SER A 3 -10.60 7.60 -3.78
C SER A 3 -10.99 7.43 -2.32
N HIS A 4 -11.28 6.23 -1.90
CA HIS A 4 -11.50 5.93 -0.49
C HIS A 4 -10.76 4.66 -0.09
N VAL A 5 -10.50 4.54 1.20
CA VAL A 5 -9.76 3.41 1.77
C VAL A 5 -10.61 2.72 2.80
N ARG A 6 -10.70 1.41 2.66
CA ARG A 6 -11.26 0.54 3.70
C ARG A 6 -10.11 -0.19 4.39
N VAL A 7 -10.10 -0.13 5.71
CA VAL A 7 -9.07 -0.77 6.53
C VAL A 7 -9.67 -1.95 7.26
N GLU A 8 -9.02 -3.09 7.14
CA GLU A 8 -9.41 -4.30 7.84
C GLU A 8 -8.19 -4.95 8.48
N THR A 9 -8.33 -5.39 9.71
CA THR A 9 -7.36 -6.27 10.34
C THR A 9 -7.88 -7.69 10.23
N ILE A 10 -7.13 -8.54 9.55
CA ILE A 10 -7.53 -9.93 9.32
C ILE A 10 -6.66 -10.82 10.17
N ASP A 11 -7.28 -11.58 11.04
CA ASP A 11 -6.58 -12.65 11.74
C ASP A 11 -6.31 -13.77 10.75
N ILE A 12 -5.04 -13.91 10.40
CA ILE A 12 -4.61 -15.06 9.61
C ILE A 12 -4.74 -16.29 10.51
N ASP A 13 -5.67 -16.98 10.17
CA ASP A 13 -6.47 -17.94 10.81
C ASP A 13 -5.78 -19.08 11.50
N SER A 14 -6.22 -19.26 12.67
CA SER A 14 -6.34 -20.51 13.38
C SER A 14 -6.88 -21.73 12.59
N ARG A 15 -7.44 -21.55 11.38
CA ARG A 15 -7.91 -22.68 10.56
C ARG A 15 -6.82 -23.39 9.78
N LEU A 16 -5.68 -22.74 9.59
CA LEU A 16 -4.49 -23.36 9.04
C LEU A 16 -3.68 -24.03 10.16
N ARG A 17 -4.36 -24.72 11.06
CA ARG A 17 -3.71 -25.48 12.10
C ARG A 17 -2.91 -26.60 11.47
N HIS A 18 -1.59 -26.52 11.63
CA HIS A 18 -0.78 -27.71 11.45
C HIS A 18 -1.23 -28.73 12.47
N PRO A 19 -1.71 -29.89 12.04
CA PRO A 19 -2.20 -30.91 12.98
C PRO A 19 -1.11 -31.45 13.93
N TYR A 20 0.14 -31.06 13.71
CA TYR A 20 1.28 -31.55 14.48
C TYR A 20 1.80 -30.56 15.52
N ARG A 21 1.28 -29.34 15.58
CA ARG A 21 1.74 -28.34 16.54
C ARG A 21 0.54 -27.73 17.23
N GLY A 22 0.41 -28.01 18.52
CA GLY A 22 -0.63 -27.40 19.36
C GLY A 22 -0.45 -25.91 19.64
N THR A 23 0.41 -25.22 18.89
CA THR A 23 0.63 -23.78 19.00
C THR A 23 -0.13 -23.06 17.91
N VAL A 24 -1.18 -22.36 18.33
CA VAL A 24 -1.90 -21.41 17.48
C VAL A 24 -1.08 -20.12 17.42
N THR A 25 -0.40 -19.88 16.30
CA THR A 25 0.17 -18.57 16.03
C THR A 25 -0.93 -17.68 15.46
N ASN A 26 -1.47 -16.82 16.30
CA ASN A 26 -2.37 -15.77 15.84
C ASN A 26 -1.54 -14.73 15.09
N ARG A 27 -1.57 -14.79 13.76
CA ARG A 27 -1.01 -13.74 12.91
C ARG A 27 -2.13 -12.82 12.49
N SER A 28 -1.97 -11.53 12.77
CA SER A 28 -2.85 -10.53 12.22
C SER A 28 -2.22 -9.94 10.96
N MET A 29 -3.05 -9.67 9.97
CA MET A 29 -2.67 -9.04 8.73
C MET A 29 -3.48 -7.77 8.54
N LEU A 30 -2.81 -6.69 8.13
CA LEU A 30 -3.49 -5.46 7.74
C LEU A 30 -3.92 -5.60 6.28
N ARG A 31 -5.19 -5.39 6.00
CA ARG A 31 -5.69 -5.28 4.63
C ARG A 31 -6.23 -3.89 4.38
N LEU A 32 -5.71 -3.26 3.32
CA LEU A 32 -6.20 -1.98 2.83
C LEU A 32 -6.84 -2.22 1.47
N THR A 33 -8.09 -1.82 1.31
CA THR A 33 -8.77 -1.84 0.02
C THR A 33 -8.97 -0.40 -0.42
N VAL A 34 -8.30 -0.01 -1.50
CA VAL A 34 -8.34 1.34 -2.03
C VAL A 34 -9.17 1.34 -3.29
N SER A 35 -10.27 2.07 -3.27
CA SER A 35 -11.12 2.27 -4.43
C SER A 35 -10.74 3.58 -5.12
N ILE A 36 -10.38 3.50 -6.39
CA ILE A 36 -9.96 4.64 -7.19
C ILE A 36 -10.94 4.76 -8.35
N ALA A 37 -11.67 5.87 -8.37
CA ALA A 37 -12.64 6.13 -9.44
C ALA A 37 -12.40 7.53 -10.01
N PRO A 38 -11.32 7.73 -10.78
CA PRO A 38 -11.07 9.01 -11.40
C PRO A 38 -12.19 9.38 -12.37
N ARG A 39 -12.53 10.66 -12.44
CA ARG A 39 -13.57 11.14 -13.32
C ARG A 39 -13.29 10.76 -14.79
N GLY A 40 -14.25 10.12 -15.44
CA GLY A 40 -14.12 9.69 -16.83
C GLY A 40 -13.34 8.40 -17.04
N MET A 41 -12.93 7.72 -15.97
CA MET A 41 -12.23 6.44 -16.03
C MET A 41 -13.04 5.35 -15.30
N LEU A 42 -12.79 4.09 -15.67
CA LEU A 42 -13.39 2.98 -14.97
C LEU A 42 -12.87 2.89 -13.54
N PRO A 43 -13.73 2.59 -12.56
CA PRO A 43 -13.29 2.36 -11.20
C PRO A 43 -12.26 1.24 -11.12
N CYS A 44 -11.27 1.40 -10.27
CA CYS A 44 -10.23 0.42 -10.03
C CYS A 44 -10.14 0.17 -8.53
N GLU A 45 -9.93 -1.07 -8.13
CA GLU A 45 -9.74 -1.44 -6.75
C GLU A 45 -8.38 -2.09 -6.59
N VAL A 46 -7.63 -1.63 -5.60
CA VAL A 46 -6.32 -2.16 -5.23
C VAL A 46 -6.40 -2.67 -3.81
N THR A 47 -6.00 -3.90 -3.60
CA THR A 47 -5.91 -4.51 -2.27
C THR A 47 -4.45 -4.63 -1.86
N ILE A 48 -4.12 -4.09 -0.69
CA ILE A 48 -2.78 -4.15 -0.12
C ILE A 48 -2.86 -4.93 1.18
N GLU A 49 -2.13 -6.02 1.25
CA GLU A 49 -2.06 -6.85 2.44
C GLU A 49 -0.66 -6.76 3.04
N VAL A 50 -0.59 -6.46 4.32
CA VAL A 50 0.68 -6.24 5.03
C VAL A 50 0.75 -7.19 6.21
N ASP A 51 1.72 -8.09 6.19
CA ASP A 51 2.03 -8.96 7.32
C ASP A 51 3.24 -8.42 8.10
N ASP A 52 3.95 -9.29 8.83
CA ASP A 52 5.08 -8.85 9.68
C ASP A 52 6.29 -8.39 8.89
N ALA A 53 6.46 -8.81 7.64
CA ALA A 53 7.70 -8.61 6.88
C ALA A 53 7.48 -8.32 5.40
N SER A 54 6.27 -8.39 4.89
CA SER A 54 6.01 -8.27 3.46
C SER A 54 4.74 -7.48 3.16
N ILE A 55 4.70 -6.94 1.96
CA ILE A 55 3.55 -6.24 1.39
C ILE A 55 3.14 -6.98 0.12
N GLU A 56 1.88 -7.38 0.04
CA GLU A 56 1.32 -7.93 -1.20
C GLU A 56 0.31 -6.94 -1.76
N VAL A 57 0.44 -6.64 -3.04
CA VAL A 57 -0.45 -5.72 -3.75
C VAL A 57 -1.14 -6.47 -4.88
N CYS A 58 -2.45 -6.41 -4.88
CA CYS A 58 -3.28 -7.04 -5.91
C CYS A 58 -4.21 -6.02 -6.56
N ASP A 59 -4.28 -6.08 -7.89
CA ASP A 59 -5.26 -5.33 -8.68
C ASP A 59 -5.84 -6.25 -9.76
N HIS A 60 -6.57 -5.66 -10.71
CA HIS A 60 -7.18 -6.43 -11.81
C HIS A 60 -6.15 -7.09 -12.75
N ARG A 61 -4.89 -6.65 -12.72
CA ARG A 61 -3.81 -7.20 -13.56
C ARG A 61 -3.10 -8.39 -12.92
N GLY A 62 -3.21 -8.53 -11.61
CA GLY A 62 -2.56 -9.59 -10.87
C GLY A 62 -2.02 -9.10 -9.53
N CYS A 63 -1.16 -9.89 -8.95
CA CYS A 63 -0.58 -9.60 -7.63
C CYS A 63 0.95 -9.60 -7.70
N PHE A 64 1.56 -8.81 -6.82
CA PHE A 64 2.99 -8.89 -6.57
C PHE A 64 3.26 -8.71 -5.09
N ALA A 65 4.38 -9.20 -4.63
CA ALA A 65 4.80 -9.08 -3.25
C ALA A 65 6.16 -8.39 -3.14
N VAL A 66 6.31 -7.61 -2.08
CA VAL A 66 7.57 -6.92 -1.75
C VAL A 66 8.02 -7.39 -0.38
N THR A 67 9.24 -7.88 -0.30
CA THR A 67 9.88 -8.27 0.96
C THR A 67 11.04 -7.32 1.24
N ALA A 68 11.60 -7.39 2.45
CA ALA A 68 12.75 -6.55 2.84
C ALA A 68 12.48 -5.05 2.63
N VAL A 69 11.33 -4.58 3.11
CA VAL A 69 10.93 -3.18 2.98
C VAL A 69 11.77 -2.32 3.93
N ASP A 70 12.48 -1.35 3.37
CA ASP A 70 13.28 -0.40 4.14
C ASP A 70 12.52 0.89 4.42
N GLN A 71 11.75 1.37 3.44
CA GLN A 71 11.09 2.67 3.53
C GLN A 71 9.92 2.76 2.57
N LEU A 72 8.91 3.54 2.96
CA LEU A 72 7.85 3.99 2.06
C LEU A 72 7.90 5.51 1.92
N PHE A 73 7.42 6.00 0.79
CA PHE A 73 7.31 7.43 0.54
C PHE A 73 6.25 7.70 -0.53
N VAL A 74 5.69 8.91 -0.50
CA VAL A 74 4.68 9.37 -1.46
C VAL A 74 5.30 10.42 -2.36
N VAL A 75 5.10 10.28 -3.66
CA VAL A 75 5.58 11.24 -4.65
C VAL A 75 4.40 11.78 -5.45
N GLU A 76 4.32 13.09 -5.56
CA GLU A 76 3.41 13.75 -6.48
C GLU A 76 3.92 13.56 -7.90
N ARG A 77 3.10 12.93 -8.74
CA ARG A 77 3.47 12.64 -10.12
C ARG A 77 2.75 13.62 -11.04
N GLN A 78 3.54 14.41 -11.75
CA GLN A 78 3.00 15.34 -12.73
C GLN A 78 2.45 14.56 -13.92
N PRO A 79 1.18 14.81 -14.31
CA PRO A 79 0.63 14.16 -15.48
C PRO A 79 1.28 14.71 -16.75
N PRO A 80 1.27 13.94 -17.85
CA PRO A 80 1.53 14.49 -19.16
C PRO A 80 0.59 15.67 -19.44
N ALA A 81 0.99 16.58 -20.31
CA ALA A 81 0.25 17.82 -20.58
C ALA A 81 -1.22 17.61 -20.99
N TRP A 82 -1.59 16.43 -21.47
CA TRP A 82 -2.96 16.08 -21.87
C TRP A 82 -3.79 15.48 -20.75
N ARG A 83 -3.22 15.21 -19.55
CA ARG A 83 -3.95 14.75 -18.38
C ARG A 83 -4.09 15.88 -17.39
N PHE A 84 -5.30 16.09 -16.90
CA PHE A 84 -5.61 17.20 -15.98
C PHE A 84 -5.52 16.80 -14.50
N LEU A 85 -5.34 15.50 -14.20
CA LEU A 85 -5.29 15.03 -12.82
C LEU A 85 -3.86 14.78 -12.39
N THR A 86 -3.49 15.40 -11.27
CA THR A 86 -2.25 15.05 -10.56
C THR A 86 -2.45 13.72 -9.85
N TRP A 87 -1.46 12.86 -9.94
CA TRP A 87 -1.46 11.56 -9.28
C TRP A 87 -0.42 11.53 -8.18
N PHE A 88 -0.71 10.77 -7.15
CA PHE A 88 0.19 10.57 -6.02
C PHE A 88 0.54 9.09 -5.95
N GLY A 89 1.82 8.79 -6.04
CA GLY A 89 2.31 7.42 -6.01
C GLY A 89 2.87 7.07 -4.63
N VAL A 90 2.43 5.95 -4.08
CA VAL A 90 3.03 5.35 -2.90
C VAL A 90 4.09 4.37 -3.37
N PHE A 91 5.34 4.66 -3.02
CA PHE A 91 6.49 3.86 -3.43
C PHE A 91 7.09 3.13 -2.22
N VAL A 92 7.68 1.99 -2.50
CA VAL A 92 8.43 1.23 -1.53
C VAL A 92 9.89 1.15 -1.97
N ARG A 93 10.78 1.34 -1.00
CA ARG A 93 12.23 1.17 -1.18
C ARG A 93 12.66 -0.10 -0.47
N SER A 94 13.33 -0.97 -1.21
CA SER A 94 13.90 -2.20 -0.70
C SER A 94 15.39 -2.20 -0.99
N ARG A 95 16.18 -2.72 -0.06
CA ARG A 95 17.63 -2.75 -0.20
C ARG A 95 18.05 -3.50 -1.47
N GLY A 96 18.87 -2.84 -2.30
CA GLY A 96 19.43 -3.43 -3.51
C GLY A 96 18.48 -3.57 -4.69
N LEU A 97 17.24 -3.05 -4.57
CA LEU A 97 16.22 -3.11 -5.61
C LEU A 97 15.78 -1.70 -5.99
N PRO A 98 15.32 -1.50 -7.24
CA PRO A 98 14.70 -0.25 -7.62
C PRO A 98 13.43 0.04 -6.81
N ASP A 99 13.15 1.32 -6.60
CA ASP A 99 11.90 1.73 -5.96
C ASP A 99 10.70 1.21 -6.76
N ARG A 100 9.68 0.72 -6.07
CA ARG A 100 8.52 0.12 -6.70
C ARG A 100 7.24 0.83 -6.31
N LEU A 101 6.40 1.10 -7.30
CA LEU A 101 5.09 1.70 -7.09
C LEU A 101 4.13 0.66 -6.52
N LEU A 102 3.54 0.96 -5.37
CA LEU A 102 2.48 0.15 -4.75
C LEU A 102 1.09 0.59 -5.20
N LEU A 103 0.87 1.90 -5.23
CA LEU A 103 -0.44 2.49 -5.44
C LEU A 103 -0.30 3.85 -6.11
N ASP A 104 -1.16 4.12 -7.07
CA ASP A 104 -1.33 5.44 -7.66
C ASP A 104 -2.76 5.91 -7.38
N THR A 105 -2.93 7.13 -6.88
CA THR A 105 -4.24 7.69 -6.56
C THR A 105 -4.26 9.18 -6.87
N PRO A 106 -5.40 9.73 -7.32
CA PRO A 106 -5.53 11.19 -7.48
C PRO A 106 -5.73 11.93 -6.15
N ASP A 107 -5.83 11.22 -5.02
CA ASP A 107 -6.05 11.82 -3.71
C ASP A 107 -4.79 11.67 -2.84
N GLY A 108 -4.09 12.79 -2.62
CA GLY A 108 -2.86 12.81 -1.82
C GLY A 108 -3.07 12.40 -0.36
N HIS A 109 -4.24 12.67 0.21
CA HIS A 109 -4.54 12.26 1.58
C HIS A 109 -4.71 10.75 1.69
N VAL A 110 -5.30 10.12 0.68
CA VAL A 110 -5.39 8.66 0.61
C VAL A 110 -4.00 8.05 0.51
N ALA A 111 -3.14 8.60 -0.33
CA ALA A 111 -1.76 8.13 -0.47
C ALA A 111 -1.01 8.20 0.85
N ARG A 112 -1.10 9.32 1.56
CA ARG A 112 -0.44 9.50 2.87
C ARG A 112 -1.02 8.57 3.93
N PHE A 113 -2.34 8.37 3.90
CA PHE A 113 -2.98 7.45 4.83
C PHE A 113 -2.47 6.01 4.63
N VAL A 114 -2.40 5.56 3.38
CA VAL A 114 -1.91 4.22 3.04
C VAL A 114 -0.45 4.07 3.46
N GLU A 115 0.40 5.04 3.17
CA GLU A 115 1.80 5.04 3.59
C GLU A 115 1.93 4.86 5.11
N ARG A 116 1.21 5.69 5.87
CA ARG A 116 1.28 5.66 7.33
C ARG A 116 0.76 4.34 7.91
N ALA A 117 -0.32 3.82 7.36
CA ALA A 117 -0.89 2.56 7.82
C ALA A 117 0.11 1.40 7.64
N ILE A 118 0.78 1.37 6.49
CA ILE A 118 1.79 0.35 6.20
C ILE A 118 3.02 0.53 7.11
N GLU A 119 3.49 1.76 7.25
CA GLU A 119 4.63 2.07 8.13
C GLU A 119 4.37 1.64 9.57
N GLN A 120 3.20 1.94 10.08
CA GLN A 120 2.81 1.51 11.43
C GLN A 120 2.78 0.00 11.58
N ARG A 121 2.24 -0.68 10.58
CA ARG A 121 2.15 -2.15 10.62
C ARG A 121 3.51 -2.81 10.57
N LEU A 122 4.45 -2.26 9.80
CA LEU A 122 5.82 -2.78 9.66
C LEU A 122 6.78 -2.24 10.70
N GLY A 123 6.38 -1.26 11.49
CA GLY A 123 7.24 -0.61 12.47
C GLY A 123 8.34 0.25 11.84
N LEU A 124 8.09 0.80 10.66
CA LEU A 124 9.05 1.65 9.96
C LEU A 124 8.99 3.08 10.48
N ARG A 125 10.13 3.77 10.42
CA ARG A 125 10.20 5.19 10.69
C ARG A 125 9.87 5.97 9.43
N ASP A 126 9.12 7.06 9.61
CA ASP A 126 8.86 8.01 8.53
C ASP A 126 10.09 8.90 8.35
N GLU A 127 10.97 8.51 7.44
CA GLU A 127 12.17 9.27 7.13
C GLU A 127 11.96 10.11 5.85
N PRO A 128 12.41 11.39 5.85
CA PRO A 128 12.27 12.23 4.66
C PRO A 128 13.03 11.64 3.47
N VAL A 129 12.38 11.64 2.32
CA VAL A 129 12.96 11.23 1.04
C VAL A 129 12.92 12.41 0.09
N ARG A 130 13.98 12.56 -0.69
CA ARG A 130 14.05 13.62 -1.70
C ARG A 130 12.93 13.47 -2.73
N GLY A 131 12.18 14.52 -2.95
CA GLY A 131 11.03 14.52 -3.86
C GLY A 131 9.74 13.99 -3.26
N GLU A 132 9.76 13.66 -1.96
CA GLU A 132 8.57 13.21 -1.26
C GLU A 132 7.53 14.32 -1.10
N LEU A 133 6.26 13.94 -1.23
CA LEU A 133 5.14 14.83 -0.96
C LEU A 133 5.10 15.16 0.53
N ARG A 134 5.12 16.46 0.85
CA ARG A 134 4.92 16.94 2.22
C ARG A 134 3.53 17.58 2.30
N LEU A 135 2.65 16.93 3.03
CA LEU A 135 1.38 17.51 3.43
C LEU A 135 1.58 18.22 4.76
N ALA A 136 1.27 19.50 4.76
CA ALA A 136 1.33 20.30 5.99
C ALA A 136 0.32 19.83 7.03
#